data_21379ecc7d67e671b108ff933ceb62fb
#
_entry.id   21379ecc7d67e671b108ff933ceb62fb
#
_cell.length_a   1.000
_cell.length_b   1.000
_cell.length_c   1.000
_cell.angle_alpha   90.00
_cell.angle_beta   90.00
_cell.angle_gamma   90.00
#
_symmetry.space_group_name_H-M   'P 1'
#
loop_
_entity.id
_entity.type
_entity.pdbx_description
1 polymer ?
#
loop_
_entity_poly.entity_id
_entity_poly.type
_entity_poly.pdbx_seq_one_letter_code
_entity_poly.pdbx_strand_id
1 'polypeptide(L)'
;MIARLLCLIAALLLPLPAAAQVMLSFHSFNGSMFGGRFPHTFVVFEGTLDASGAKVEENYGYSAKSVSPAILAGPVAHIVMTEKPKYVTTTTTNRHFTVPVSDATYWRIREEVAQWRDAPGKQYRLDEHNCIHFVGRIAELAGITIDYPKALIRKPKAWLNHLTGMNPQLGAKTIK
;
A
#
# COMPACT_ATOMS: atom_id res chain seq x y z
N MET A 1 14.67 27.91 46.15
CA MET A 1 13.76 26.80 45.74
C MET A 1 13.01 27.09 44.45
N ILE A 2 12.57 28.30 44.15
CA ILE A 2 11.81 28.70 42.95
C ILE A 2 12.61 28.49 41.65
N ALA A 3 13.92 28.84 41.63
CA ALA A 3 14.77 28.65 40.43
C ALA A 3 14.94 27.18 39.99
N ARG A 4 14.96 26.23 40.95
CA ARG A 4 15.04 24.79 40.64
C ARG A 4 13.73 24.22 40.07
N LEU A 5 12.60 24.76 40.45
CA LEU A 5 11.29 24.38 39.95
C LEU A 5 11.07 24.86 38.50
N LEU A 6 11.53 26.06 38.18
CA LEU A 6 11.47 26.64 36.83
C LEU A 6 12.30 25.84 35.81
N CYS A 7 13.48 25.31 36.17
CA CYS A 7 14.28 24.44 35.29
C CYS A 7 13.62 23.10 35.02
N LEU A 8 12.88 22.53 35.98
CA LEU A 8 12.13 21.28 35.81
C LEU A 8 10.93 21.43 34.83
N ILE A 9 10.24 22.57 34.91
CA ILE A 9 9.10 22.87 34.02
C ILE A 9 9.58 23.16 32.60
N ALA A 10 10.72 23.84 32.43
CA ALA A 10 11.30 24.08 31.09
C ALA A 10 11.75 22.80 30.37
N ALA A 11 12.19 21.78 31.12
CA ALA A 11 12.55 20.49 30.53
C ALA A 11 11.34 19.67 30.03
N LEU A 12 10.15 19.92 30.58
CA LEU A 12 8.89 19.27 30.15
C LEU A 12 8.27 19.89 28.90
N LEU A 13 8.74 21.06 28.48
CA LEU A 13 8.25 21.79 27.30
C LEU A 13 9.13 21.61 26.05
N LEU A 14 10.17 20.77 26.11
CA LEU A 14 10.92 20.43 24.91
C LEU A 14 9.97 19.63 23.98
N PRO A 15 9.75 20.10 22.72
CA PRO A 15 9.00 19.32 21.76
C PRO A 15 9.69 17.96 21.62
N LEU A 16 8.96 16.90 21.90
CA LEU A 16 9.42 15.57 21.55
C LEU A 16 9.73 15.60 20.03
N PRO A 17 10.90 15.12 19.58
CA PRO A 17 11.15 15.01 18.16
C PRO A 17 9.97 14.23 17.56
N ALA A 18 9.32 14.81 16.55
CA ALA A 18 8.34 14.07 15.77
C ALA A 18 9.04 12.80 15.30
N ALA A 19 8.62 11.64 15.83
CA ALA A 19 9.22 10.38 15.42
C ALA A 19 9.13 10.30 13.90
N ALA A 20 10.25 10.06 13.24
CA ALA A 20 10.26 9.76 11.82
C ALA A 20 9.34 8.55 11.62
N GLN A 21 8.50 8.58 10.61
CA GLN A 21 7.51 7.53 10.41
C GLN A 21 7.23 7.34 8.93
N VAL A 22 7.23 6.11 8.51
CA VAL A 22 6.79 5.74 7.16
C VAL A 22 5.29 5.48 7.19
N MET A 23 4.57 6.17 6.33
CA MET A 23 3.12 5.99 6.11
C MET A 23 2.91 5.10 4.90
N LEU A 24 2.14 4.03 5.07
CA LEU A 24 1.74 3.10 4.03
C LEU A 24 0.29 3.37 3.64
N SER A 25 0.06 3.81 2.42
CA SER A 25 -1.27 4.11 1.87
C SER A 25 -1.70 3.07 0.85
N PHE A 26 -2.98 2.72 0.88
CA PHE A 26 -3.61 1.73 -0.01
C PHE A 26 -4.50 2.44 -1.02
N HIS A 27 -4.20 2.23 -2.29
CA HIS A 27 -4.80 2.96 -3.40
C HIS A 27 -5.47 2.03 -4.41
N SER A 28 -6.53 2.55 -5.05
CA SER A 28 -7.10 1.95 -6.25
C SER A 28 -7.43 2.97 -7.31
N PHE A 29 -7.53 2.53 -8.55
CA PHE A 29 -8.20 3.28 -9.60
C PHE A 29 -9.16 2.40 -10.40
N ASN A 30 -10.20 3.06 -10.92
CA ASN A 30 -11.23 2.40 -11.69
C ASN A 30 -10.80 2.25 -13.11
N GLY A 31 -10.15 1.57 -13.72
CA GLY A 31 -9.81 1.51 -15.15
C GLY A 31 -10.61 2.43 -16.06
N SER A 32 -10.20 2.55 -17.28
CA SER A 32 -10.91 3.27 -18.33
C SER A 32 -11.01 2.36 -19.55
N MET A 33 -12.23 2.04 -19.96
CA MET A 33 -12.44 1.20 -21.15
C MET A 33 -11.86 1.83 -22.43
N PHE A 34 -11.80 3.17 -22.50
CA PHE A 34 -11.23 3.90 -23.64
C PHE A 34 -9.78 4.35 -23.44
N GLY A 35 -9.26 4.28 -22.21
CA GLY A 35 -7.91 4.77 -21.86
C GLY A 35 -6.85 3.68 -21.73
N GLY A 36 -7.18 2.42 -22.01
CA GLY A 36 -6.24 1.31 -21.92
C GLY A 36 -5.72 0.99 -20.50
N ARG A 37 -6.38 1.54 -19.47
CA ARG A 37 -6.06 1.25 -18.06
C ARG A 37 -7.12 0.32 -17.47
N PHE A 38 -6.66 -0.78 -16.93
CA PHE A 38 -7.51 -1.73 -16.23
C PHE A 38 -7.66 -1.32 -14.75
N PRO A 39 -8.78 -1.70 -14.07
CA PRO A 39 -8.90 -1.52 -12.63
C PRO A 39 -7.69 -2.10 -11.92
N HIS A 40 -7.11 -1.34 -10.99
CA HIS A 40 -5.86 -1.73 -10.33
C HIS A 40 -5.82 -1.27 -8.88
N THR A 41 -5.03 -1.95 -8.06
CA THR A 41 -4.67 -1.54 -6.70
C THR A 41 -3.17 -1.60 -6.52
N PHE A 42 -2.65 -0.69 -5.71
CA PHE A 42 -1.24 -0.53 -5.40
C PHE A 42 -1.05 0.13 -4.04
N VAL A 43 0.16 0.14 -3.55
CA VAL A 43 0.53 0.76 -2.29
C VAL A 43 1.50 1.91 -2.51
N VAL A 44 1.48 2.88 -1.60
CA VAL A 44 2.39 4.04 -1.58
C VAL A 44 3.01 4.16 -0.21
N PHE A 45 4.33 4.34 -0.16
CA PHE A 45 5.10 4.63 1.03
C PHE A 45 5.62 6.05 0.98
N GLU A 46 5.34 6.82 2.02
CA GLU A 46 5.80 8.20 2.17
C GLU A 46 6.26 8.44 3.61
N GLY A 47 7.35 9.15 3.80
CA GLY A 47 7.81 9.52 5.13
C GLY A 47 9.32 9.45 5.31
N THR A 48 9.75 9.04 6.49
CA THR A 48 11.16 9.00 6.87
C THR A 48 11.41 7.81 7.78
N LEU A 49 12.50 7.09 7.56
CA LEU A 49 12.92 5.98 8.41
C LEU A 49 13.46 6.51 9.75
N ASP A 50 13.01 5.93 10.85
CA ASP A 50 13.41 6.30 12.21
C ASP A 50 14.93 6.12 12.43
N ALA A 51 15.46 4.98 12.00
CA ALA A 51 16.85 4.61 12.28
C ALA A 51 17.88 5.44 11.51
N SER A 52 17.55 5.90 10.28
CA SER A 52 18.52 6.54 9.39
C SER A 52 18.19 7.98 9.02
N GLY A 53 16.95 8.42 9.24
CA GLY A 53 16.47 9.71 8.74
C GLY A 53 16.30 9.74 7.21
N ALA A 54 16.44 8.61 6.53
CA ALA A 54 16.30 8.54 5.08
C ALA A 54 14.85 8.75 4.65
N LYS A 55 14.64 9.60 3.66
CA LYS A 55 13.31 9.80 3.06
C LYS A 55 12.87 8.58 2.28
N VAL A 56 11.59 8.25 2.41
CA VAL A 56 10.90 7.20 1.67
C VAL A 56 9.82 7.85 0.82
N GLU A 57 9.86 7.60 -0.49
CA GLU A 57 8.84 8.01 -1.45
C GLU A 57 8.79 6.94 -2.54
N GLU A 58 7.98 5.93 -2.34
CA GLU A 58 7.94 4.74 -3.18
C GLU A 58 6.51 4.26 -3.39
N ASN A 59 6.28 3.57 -4.48
CA ASN A 59 5.00 2.90 -4.68
C ASN A 59 5.18 1.59 -5.45
N TYR A 60 4.28 0.63 -5.21
CA TYR A 60 4.37 -0.70 -5.79
C TYR A 60 2.99 -1.23 -6.16
N GLY A 61 2.87 -1.70 -7.40
CA GLY A 61 1.74 -2.46 -7.90
C GLY A 61 2.21 -3.75 -8.57
N TYR A 62 1.33 -4.73 -8.74
CA TYR A 62 1.62 -6.01 -9.37
C TYR A 62 0.69 -6.25 -10.55
N SER A 63 1.24 -6.51 -11.72
CA SER A 63 0.48 -6.62 -12.96
C SER A 63 1.02 -7.71 -13.88
N ALA A 64 0.24 -8.07 -14.90
CA ALA A 64 0.76 -8.75 -16.06
C ALA A 64 1.73 -7.84 -16.80
N LYS A 65 2.88 -8.39 -17.24
CA LYS A 65 3.89 -7.64 -18.01
C LYS A 65 3.34 -7.11 -19.34
N SER A 66 2.40 -7.85 -19.93
CA SER A 66 1.69 -7.46 -21.16
C SER A 66 0.22 -7.79 -21.00
N VAL A 67 -0.63 -6.81 -21.26
CA VAL A 67 -2.08 -7.00 -21.24
C VAL A 67 -2.52 -7.57 -22.58
N SER A 68 -2.99 -8.83 -22.57
CA SER A 68 -3.49 -9.54 -23.74
C SER A 68 -4.60 -10.51 -23.34
N PRO A 69 -5.41 -11.04 -24.27
CA PRO A 69 -6.41 -12.06 -23.98
C PRO A 69 -5.86 -13.31 -23.27
N ALA A 70 -4.56 -13.59 -23.39
CA ALA A 70 -3.89 -14.71 -22.72
C ALA A 70 -4.06 -14.66 -21.17
N ILE A 71 -4.28 -13.48 -20.59
CA ILE A 71 -4.55 -13.32 -19.15
C ILE A 71 -5.81 -14.10 -18.72
N LEU A 72 -6.79 -14.24 -19.60
CA LEU A 72 -8.03 -14.97 -19.34
C LEU A 72 -7.84 -16.50 -19.45
N ALA A 73 -6.80 -16.94 -20.13
CA ALA A 73 -6.55 -18.36 -20.43
C ALA A 73 -5.59 -19.04 -19.44
N GLY A 74 -4.87 -18.29 -18.62
CA GLY A 74 -3.92 -18.88 -17.67
C GLY A 74 -2.82 -17.93 -17.21
N PRO A 75 -1.75 -18.48 -16.61
CA PRO A 75 -0.68 -17.65 -16.06
C PRO A 75 0.12 -16.96 -17.16
N VAL A 76 0.40 -15.67 -16.95
CA VAL A 76 1.23 -14.86 -17.85
C VAL A 76 2.42 -14.26 -17.08
N ALA A 77 3.41 -13.76 -17.83
CA ALA A 77 4.55 -13.05 -17.25
C ALA A 77 4.04 -11.85 -16.40
N HIS A 78 4.63 -11.70 -15.23
CA HIS A 78 4.29 -10.65 -14.27
C HIS A 78 5.30 -9.52 -14.26
N ILE A 79 4.94 -8.44 -13.59
CA ILE A 79 5.81 -7.32 -13.26
C ILE A 79 5.36 -6.68 -11.94
N VAL A 80 6.31 -6.38 -11.06
CA VAL A 80 6.11 -5.37 -10.02
C VAL A 80 6.46 -4.03 -10.63
N MET A 81 5.52 -3.12 -10.66
CA MET A 81 5.63 -1.83 -11.32
C MET A 81 5.46 -0.67 -10.33
N THR A 82 6.01 0.48 -10.68
CA THR A 82 5.75 1.74 -10.00
C THR A 82 4.77 2.57 -10.83
N GLU A 83 3.78 3.13 -10.16
CA GLU A 83 2.85 4.07 -10.79
C GLU A 83 3.52 5.43 -11.02
N LYS A 84 3.18 6.09 -12.12
CA LYS A 84 3.66 7.44 -12.40
C LYS A 84 3.12 8.43 -11.36
N PRO A 85 3.87 9.49 -10.99
CA PRO A 85 3.45 10.46 -9.97
C PRO A 85 2.02 10.98 -10.14
N LYS A 86 1.59 11.27 -11.39
CA LYS A 86 0.23 11.72 -11.68
C LYS A 86 -0.88 10.71 -11.31
N TYR A 87 -0.54 9.45 -11.11
CA TYR A 87 -1.49 8.39 -10.72
C TYR A 87 -1.44 8.08 -9.22
N VAL A 88 -0.46 8.61 -8.51
CA VAL A 88 -0.35 8.49 -7.06
C VAL A 88 -1.16 9.56 -6.34
N THR A 89 -1.40 10.71 -7.01
CA THR A 89 -2.16 11.82 -6.42
C THR A 89 -3.63 11.44 -6.19
N THR A 90 -4.23 12.03 -5.16
CA THR A 90 -5.63 11.78 -4.76
C THR A 90 -6.66 12.20 -5.82
N THR A 91 -6.28 13.02 -6.80
CA THR A 91 -7.16 13.46 -7.89
C THR A 91 -7.35 12.40 -8.97
N THR A 92 -6.45 11.42 -9.07
CA THR A 92 -6.47 10.38 -10.11
C THR A 92 -6.69 8.98 -9.56
N THR A 93 -6.57 8.80 -8.25
CA THR A 93 -6.76 7.51 -7.56
C THR A 93 -7.61 7.68 -6.31
N ASN A 94 -8.16 6.57 -5.86
CA ASN A 94 -8.85 6.48 -4.58
C ASN A 94 -7.84 6.06 -3.52
N ARG A 95 -7.52 6.91 -2.54
CA ARG A 95 -6.80 6.52 -1.33
C ARG A 95 -7.82 6.01 -0.32
N HIS A 96 -7.78 4.72 0.01
CA HIS A 96 -8.74 4.08 0.90
C HIS A 96 -8.41 4.29 2.36
N PHE A 97 -7.19 3.96 2.75
CA PHE A 97 -6.70 4.16 4.10
C PHE A 97 -5.17 4.25 4.11
N THR A 98 -4.64 4.74 5.22
CA THR A 98 -3.21 4.90 5.45
C THR A 98 -2.90 4.41 6.86
N VAL A 99 -1.81 3.66 7.02
CA VAL A 99 -1.34 3.18 8.32
C VAL A 99 0.14 3.54 8.51
N PRO A 100 0.55 3.88 9.74
CA PRO A 100 1.96 3.99 10.06
C PRO A 100 2.60 2.61 10.09
N VAL A 101 3.83 2.51 9.61
CA VAL A 101 4.63 1.29 9.70
C VAL A 101 5.99 1.59 10.30
N SER A 102 6.48 0.67 11.14
CA SER A 102 7.85 0.74 11.67
C SER A 102 8.87 0.46 10.58
N ASP A 103 10.12 0.87 10.80
CA ASP A 103 11.24 0.54 9.91
C ASP A 103 11.33 -0.98 9.65
N ALA A 104 11.17 -1.79 10.70
CA ALA A 104 11.21 -3.25 10.57
C ALA A 104 10.08 -3.78 9.66
N THR A 105 8.87 -3.24 9.79
CA THR A 105 7.74 -3.60 8.92
C THR A 105 7.97 -3.12 7.49
N TYR A 106 8.47 -1.90 7.31
CA TYR A 106 8.82 -1.38 5.99
C TYR A 106 9.83 -2.29 5.27
N TRP A 107 10.93 -2.68 5.94
CA TRP A 107 11.93 -3.55 5.32
C TRP A 107 11.40 -4.95 5.01
N ARG A 108 10.56 -5.54 5.87
CA ARG A 108 9.87 -6.81 5.59
C ARG A 108 8.98 -6.71 4.35
N ILE A 109 8.25 -5.61 4.19
CA ILE A 109 7.41 -5.40 3.00
C ILE A 109 8.30 -5.22 1.76
N ARG A 110 9.42 -4.50 1.85
CA ARG A 110 10.38 -4.36 0.74
C ARG A 110 10.95 -5.70 0.28
N GLU A 111 11.22 -6.59 1.23
CA GLU A 111 11.66 -7.95 0.93
C GLU A 111 10.55 -8.76 0.24
N GLU A 112 9.32 -8.69 0.72
CA GLU A 112 8.16 -9.31 0.08
C GLU A 112 7.96 -8.80 -1.35
N VAL A 113 8.06 -7.48 -1.58
CA VAL A 113 8.00 -6.86 -2.91
C VAL A 113 9.08 -7.44 -3.83
N ALA A 114 10.30 -7.65 -3.32
CA ALA A 114 11.37 -8.26 -4.08
C ALA A 114 11.06 -9.73 -4.44
N GLN A 115 10.50 -10.51 -3.53
CA GLN A 115 10.09 -11.89 -3.79
C GLN A 115 9.03 -11.98 -4.90
N TRP A 116 8.04 -11.10 -4.89
CA TRP A 116 7.04 -11.04 -5.96
C TRP A 116 7.63 -10.61 -7.30
N ARG A 117 8.57 -9.66 -7.30
CA ARG A 117 9.26 -9.17 -8.51
C ARG A 117 10.13 -10.25 -9.15
N ASP A 118 10.88 -10.97 -8.33
CA ASP A 118 11.93 -11.88 -8.77
C ASP A 118 11.46 -13.35 -8.87
N ALA A 119 10.15 -13.59 -8.62
CA ALA A 119 9.56 -14.90 -8.75
C ALA A 119 9.75 -15.48 -10.17
N PRO A 120 10.17 -16.74 -10.32
CA PRO A 120 10.47 -17.31 -11.63
C PRO A 120 9.20 -17.60 -12.43
N GLY A 121 9.31 -17.49 -13.76
CA GLY A 121 8.28 -17.92 -14.69
C GLY A 121 7.06 -16.98 -14.80
N LYS A 122 5.92 -17.56 -15.18
CA LYS A 122 4.67 -16.85 -15.38
C LYS A 122 3.82 -16.91 -14.11
N GLN A 123 3.82 -15.84 -13.32
CA GLN A 123 3.17 -15.82 -12.02
C GLN A 123 1.83 -15.06 -11.97
N TYR A 124 1.57 -14.16 -12.93
CA TYR A 124 0.33 -13.41 -12.89
C TYR A 124 -0.85 -14.28 -13.31
N ARG A 125 -1.82 -14.43 -12.42
CA ARG A 125 -3.10 -15.14 -12.63
C ARG A 125 -4.24 -14.23 -12.19
N LEU A 126 -5.20 -14.02 -13.08
CA LEU A 126 -6.25 -13.03 -12.87
C LEU A 126 -7.08 -13.27 -11.60
N ASP A 127 -7.32 -14.52 -11.24
CA ASP A 127 -8.19 -14.89 -10.11
C ASP A 127 -7.42 -15.34 -8.85
N GLU A 128 -6.15 -15.68 -8.97
CA GLU A 128 -5.42 -16.36 -7.89
C GLU A 128 -4.14 -15.64 -7.46
N HIS A 129 -3.56 -14.82 -8.35
CA HIS A 129 -2.28 -14.16 -8.11
C HIS A 129 -2.19 -12.85 -8.91
N ASN A 130 -3.00 -11.86 -8.51
CA ASN A 130 -3.14 -10.56 -9.17
C ASN A 130 -2.78 -9.40 -8.22
N CYS A 131 -3.05 -8.15 -8.62
CA CYS A 131 -2.75 -6.96 -7.82
C CYS A 131 -3.44 -6.97 -6.44
N ILE A 132 -4.62 -7.57 -6.31
CA ILE A 132 -5.35 -7.68 -5.03
C ILE A 132 -4.58 -8.58 -4.07
N HIS A 133 -4.08 -9.74 -4.53
CA HIS A 133 -3.29 -10.66 -3.70
C HIS A 133 -1.96 -10.03 -3.26
N PHE A 134 -1.28 -9.32 -4.17
CA PHE A 134 -0.05 -8.60 -3.86
C PHE A 134 -0.27 -7.53 -2.76
N VAL A 135 -1.28 -6.67 -2.95
CA VAL A 135 -1.61 -5.63 -1.98
C VAL A 135 -2.14 -6.22 -0.67
N GLY A 136 -2.88 -7.33 -0.74
CA GLY A 136 -3.35 -8.06 0.44
C GLY A 136 -2.21 -8.61 1.26
N ARG A 137 -1.19 -9.18 0.61
CA ARG A 137 0.00 -9.67 1.31
C ARG A 137 0.74 -8.54 2.03
N ILE A 138 0.85 -7.37 1.41
CA ILE A 138 1.42 -6.18 2.06
C ILE A 138 0.54 -5.71 3.24
N ALA A 139 -0.79 -5.75 3.08
CA ALA A 139 -1.73 -5.41 4.15
C ALA A 139 -1.59 -6.34 5.38
N GLU A 140 -1.44 -7.65 5.17
CA GLU A 140 -1.16 -8.61 6.24
C GLU A 140 0.13 -8.26 7.00
N LEU A 141 1.22 -7.97 6.29
CA LEU A 141 2.49 -7.58 6.89
C LEU A 141 2.38 -6.28 7.69
N ALA A 142 1.45 -5.40 7.33
CA ALA A 142 1.12 -4.19 8.05
C ALA A 142 0.10 -4.39 9.19
N GLY A 143 -0.31 -5.65 9.49
CA GLY A 143 -1.22 -5.99 10.57
C GLY A 143 -2.71 -5.76 10.27
N ILE A 144 -3.08 -5.64 9.00
CA ILE A 144 -4.46 -5.46 8.55
C ILE A 144 -5.12 -6.83 8.34
N THR A 145 -6.32 -7.02 8.87
CA THR A 145 -7.13 -8.21 8.61
C THR A 145 -7.61 -8.21 7.17
N ILE A 146 -7.36 -9.29 6.45
CA ILE A 146 -7.72 -9.42 5.04
C ILE A 146 -8.65 -10.61 4.78
N ASP A 147 -9.36 -10.54 3.66
CA ASP A 147 -10.18 -11.59 3.08
C ASP A 147 -10.22 -11.41 1.55
N TYR A 148 -10.46 -12.51 0.83
CA TYR A 148 -10.51 -12.54 -0.64
C TYR A 148 -11.85 -13.10 -1.14
N PRO A 149 -12.96 -12.36 -1.01
CA PRO A 149 -14.25 -12.81 -1.54
C PRO A 149 -14.19 -12.97 -3.06
N LYS A 150 -14.59 -14.12 -3.59
CA LYS A 150 -14.56 -14.41 -5.04
C LYS A 150 -15.23 -13.32 -5.88
N ALA A 151 -16.33 -12.72 -5.38
CA ALA A 151 -17.04 -11.64 -6.06
C ALA A 151 -16.22 -10.33 -6.20
N LEU A 152 -15.15 -10.16 -5.43
CA LEU A 152 -14.33 -8.95 -5.36
C LEU A 152 -12.93 -9.11 -5.99
N ILE A 153 -12.53 -10.34 -6.34
CA ILE A 153 -11.15 -10.63 -6.76
C ILE A 153 -10.69 -9.91 -8.04
N ARG A 154 -11.65 -9.37 -8.82
CA ARG A 154 -11.39 -8.56 -10.01
C ARG A 154 -11.88 -7.12 -9.85
N LYS A 155 -12.19 -6.67 -8.62
CA LYS A 155 -12.78 -5.36 -8.33
C LYS A 155 -11.96 -4.62 -7.26
N PRO A 156 -10.76 -4.09 -7.58
CA PRO A 156 -9.81 -3.54 -6.61
C PRO A 156 -10.42 -2.50 -5.66
N LYS A 157 -11.20 -1.53 -6.17
CA LYS A 157 -11.87 -0.51 -5.34
C LYS A 157 -12.85 -1.15 -4.35
N ALA A 158 -13.70 -2.06 -4.84
CA ALA A 158 -14.68 -2.71 -3.99
C ALA A 158 -14.02 -3.62 -2.94
N TRP A 159 -12.91 -4.28 -3.30
CA TRP A 159 -12.13 -5.09 -2.38
C TRP A 159 -11.47 -4.23 -1.28
N LEU A 160 -10.84 -3.10 -1.61
CA LEU A 160 -10.28 -2.19 -0.60
C LEU A 160 -11.38 -1.57 0.29
N ASN A 161 -12.56 -1.28 -0.25
CA ASN A 161 -13.71 -0.87 0.57
C ASN A 161 -14.17 -1.98 1.52
N HIS A 162 -14.14 -3.24 1.08
CA HIS A 162 -14.43 -4.39 1.93
C HIS A 162 -13.42 -4.48 3.09
N LEU A 163 -12.10 -4.35 2.80
CA LEU A 163 -11.08 -4.31 3.85
C LEU A 163 -11.28 -3.13 4.82
N THR A 164 -11.65 -1.95 4.30
CA THR A 164 -11.98 -0.79 5.15
C THR A 164 -13.11 -1.13 6.14
N GLY A 165 -14.14 -1.82 5.69
CA GLY A 165 -15.27 -2.27 6.53
C GLY A 165 -14.87 -3.33 7.56
N MET A 166 -13.98 -4.24 7.21
CA MET A 166 -13.48 -5.30 8.11
C MET A 166 -12.52 -4.77 9.19
N ASN A 167 -11.95 -3.58 9.00
CA ASN A 167 -10.92 -3.00 9.85
C ASN A 167 -11.37 -1.64 10.43
N PRO A 168 -12.39 -1.59 11.30
CA PRO A 168 -12.92 -0.33 11.83
C PRO A 168 -11.88 0.49 12.59
N GLN A 169 -10.85 -0.15 13.14
CA GLN A 169 -9.72 0.52 13.80
C GLN A 169 -8.94 1.47 12.89
N LEU A 170 -9.05 1.33 11.56
CA LEU A 170 -8.43 2.23 10.60
C LEU A 170 -9.08 3.63 10.58
N GLY A 171 -10.29 3.80 11.14
CA GLY A 171 -11.03 5.05 11.12
C GLY A 171 -11.37 5.58 9.71
N ALA A 172 -11.17 4.76 8.70
CA ALA A 172 -11.38 5.13 7.30
C ALA A 172 -12.84 4.92 6.87
N LYS A 173 -13.24 5.64 5.82
CA LYS A 173 -14.57 5.50 5.21
C LYS A 173 -14.47 4.82 3.85
N THR A 174 -15.48 4.04 3.50
CA THR A 174 -15.60 3.47 2.15
C THR A 174 -15.76 4.57 1.10
N ILE A 175 -15.17 4.36 -0.06
CA ILE A 175 -15.20 5.31 -1.18
C ILE A 175 -16.37 4.98 -2.10
N LYS A 176 -17.21 5.95 -2.37
CA LYS A 176 -18.36 5.85 -3.29
C LYS A 176 -17.96 5.77 -4.75
#